data_f65a9cc19141fdfd22be8a834398ed48
#
_entry.id   f65a9cc19141fdfd22be8a834398ed48
#
_cell.length_a   1.000
_cell.length_b   1.000
_cell.length_c   1.000
_cell.angle_alpha   90.00
_cell.angle_beta   90.00
_cell.angle_gamma   90.00
#
_symmetry.space_group_name_H-M   'P 1'
#
loop_
_entity.id
_entity.type
_entity.pdbx_description
1 polymer ?
#
loop_
_entity_poly.entity_id
_entity_poly.type
_entity_poly.pdbx_seq_one_letter_code
_entity_poly.pdbx_strand_id
1 'polypeptide(L)'
;TWDCIYFGNYYQSNSSTKKPIKWRVLSVDGSDAFLLADQNLDAKPYNEEDTDVTWATCTLRTWLNGTFLNTAFTSAEQTAIKNTTVVNEDNPYYGTEGGANTTDKVYLLSIAEAINTAYGFNGEFRTESETREAKNTAYAKVCGAWTSTSTEYEGNGYWWLRSRGYYSTDASYLNFYGRGYDVGSNVSFDDGAVRPALHLNLSSSTLWRYAGKVTANVGGCSSQATPTPTPTSKPTPTSVISTEDKKYITNIEKSLPNFSNLGSAELKGPEISIGNNTFNIFKQKMSMDLSFF
;
A
#
# COMPACT_ATOMS: atom_id res chain seq x y z
N THR A 1 13.00 2.58 -6.24
CA THR A 1 12.64 2.90 -4.83
C THR A 1 11.35 3.69 -4.80
N TRP A 2 10.44 3.33 -3.89
CA TRP A 2 9.16 4.01 -3.67
C TRP A 2 9.05 4.51 -2.25
N ASP A 3 8.48 5.68 -2.05
CA ASP A 3 7.94 6.07 -0.76
C ASP A 3 6.73 5.19 -0.44
N CYS A 4 6.53 4.91 0.84
CA CYS A 4 5.42 4.07 1.28
C CYS A 4 4.60 4.74 2.36
N ILE A 5 3.32 4.37 2.40
CA ILE A 5 2.40 4.76 3.46
C ILE A 5 1.69 3.53 4.04
N TYR A 6 1.25 3.63 5.28
CA TYR A 6 0.27 2.73 5.87
C TYR A 6 -1.12 3.34 5.75
N PHE A 7 -2.07 2.57 5.21
CA PHE A 7 -3.47 2.97 5.06
C PHE A 7 -4.37 1.73 5.03
N GLY A 8 -5.47 1.75 5.79
CA GLY A 8 -6.32 0.59 5.98
C GLY A 8 -5.64 -0.56 6.76
N ASN A 9 -6.40 -1.59 7.07
CA ASN A 9 -5.94 -2.75 7.83
C ASN A 9 -6.49 -4.04 7.24
N TYR A 10 -5.63 -5.00 6.96
CA TYR A 10 -6.02 -6.29 6.43
C TYR A 10 -5.25 -7.43 7.11
N TYR A 11 -5.66 -8.64 6.88
CA TYR A 11 -4.97 -9.83 7.38
C TYR A 11 -3.57 -9.91 6.79
N GLN A 12 -2.56 -10.15 7.63
CA GLN A 12 -1.16 -10.27 7.22
C GLN A 12 -0.57 -11.63 7.57
N SER A 13 -1.02 -12.23 8.66
CA SER A 13 -0.48 -13.49 9.17
C SER A 13 -1.53 -14.61 9.26
N ASN A 14 -2.76 -14.25 9.64
CA ASN A 14 -3.89 -15.17 9.83
C ASN A 14 -5.20 -14.42 9.65
N SER A 15 -6.32 -15.13 9.68
CA SER A 15 -7.66 -14.57 9.51
C SER A 15 -8.26 -13.91 10.76
N SER A 16 -7.52 -13.82 11.87
CA SER A 16 -8.04 -13.30 13.14
C SER A 16 -7.55 -11.89 13.48
N THR A 17 -6.38 -11.49 12.98
CA THR A 17 -5.77 -10.22 13.34
C THR A 17 -5.39 -9.43 12.10
N LYS A 18 -6.00 -8.25 11.96
CA LYS A 18 -5.67 -7.29 10.90
C LYS A 18 -4.49 -6.41 11.33
N LYS A 19 -3.63 -6.06 10.37
CA LYS A 19 -2.51 -5.13 10.56
C LYS A 19 -2.55 -4.08 9.45
N PRO A 20 -1.92 -2.91 9.65
CA PRO A 20 -1.87 -1.87 8.62
C PRO A 20 -1.33 -2.40 7.30
N ILE A 21 -2.01 -2.06 6.20
CA ILE A 21 -1.54 -2.36 4.85
C ILE A 21 -0.47 -1.33 4.49
N LYS A 22 0.68 -1.82 4.02
CA LYS A 22 1.73 -0.99 3.45
C LYS A 22 1.52 -0.83 1.95
N TRP A 23 1.56 0.40 1.48
CA TRP A 23 1.36 0.76 0.09
C TRP A 23 2.58 1.47 -0.48
N ARG A 24 3.03 1.09 -1.68
CA ARG A 24 3.98 1.85 -2.48
C ARG A 24 3.23 3.01 -3.13
N VAL A 25 3.79 4.21 -3.07
CA VAL A 25 3.26 5.39 -3.77
C VAL A 25 3.84 5.37 -5.19
N LEU A 26 3.00 5.09 -6.17
CA LEU A 26 3.40 5.02 -7.58
C LEU A 26 3.47 6.42 -8.20
N SER A 27 2.52 7.29 -7.88
CA SER A 27 2.52 8.69 -8.31
C SER A 27 1.70 9.54 -7.35
N VAL A 28 1.94 10.85 -7.39
CA VAL A 28 1.15 11.87 -6.67
C VAL A 28 0.85 13.00 -7.65
N ASP A 29 -0.44 13.36 -7.74
CA ASP A 29 -0.91 14.54 -8.47
C ASP A 29 -1.78 15.39 -7.52
N GLY A 30 -1.23 16.52 -7.07
CA GLY A 30 -1.86 17.34 -6.04
C GLY A 30 -2.10 16.53 -4.75
N SER A 31 -3.36 16.33 -4.39
CA SER A 31 -3.75 15.50 -3.24
C SER A 31 -4.09 14.05 -3.61
N ASP A 32 -3.95 13.65 -4.85
CA ASP A 32 -4.24 12.31 -5.34
C ASP A 32 -2.97 11.45 -5.33
N ALA A 33 -2.95 10.38 -4.54
CA ALA A 33 -1.88 9.40 -4.56
C ALA A 33 -2.36 8.08 -5.18
N PHE A 34 -1.68 7.64 -6.23
CA PHE A 34 -1.87 6.29 -6.78
C PHE A 34 -1.01 5.30 -6.00
N LEU A 35 -1.65 4.31 -5.43
CA LEU A 35 -1.05 3.36 -4.49
C LEU A 35 -1.14 1.93 -5.00
N LEU A 36 -0.09 1.15 -4.78
CA LEU A 36 -0.06 -0.30 -4.98
C LEU A 36 0.34 -0.99 -3.68
N ALA A 37 -0.37 -2.03 -3.27
CA ALA A 37 0.02 -2.82 -2.11
C ALA A 37 1.48 -3.29 -2.24
N ASP A 38 2.28 -3.16 -1.16
CA ASP A 38 3.70 -3.54 -1.18
C ASP A 38 3.88 -5.04 -1.36
N GLN A 39 2.97 -5.83 -0.78
CA GLN A 39 2.93 -7.30 -0.86
C GLN A 39 1.60 -7.77 -1.45
N ASN A 40 1.58 -9.03 -1.89
CA ASN A 40 0.34 -9.73 -2.21
C ASN A 40 -0.44 -10.02 -0.92
N LEU A 41 -1.71 -9.64 -0.87
CA LEU A 41 -2.50 -9.62 0.37
C LEU A 41 -3.42 -10.83 0.54
N ASP A 42 -3.82 -11.47 -0.56
CA ASP A 42 -4.77 -12.58 -0.58
C ASP A 42 -4.48 -13.49 -1.78
N ALA A 43 -5.21 -14.60 -1.92
CA ALA A 43 -5.26 -15.44 -3.11
C ALA A 43 -6.71 -15.68 -3.52
N LYS A 44 -6.99 -15.52 -4.81
CA LYS A 44 -8.31 -15.73 -5.39
C LYS A 44 -8.23 -16.01 -6.88
N PRO A 45 -9.17 -16.76 -7.45
CA PRO A 45 -9.33 -16.78 -8.89
C PRO A 45 -9.67 -15.38 -9.40
N TYR A 46 -9.26 -15.09 -10.62
CA TYR A 46 -9.68 -13.87 -11.31
C TYR A 46 -11.21 -13.90 -11.56
N ASN A 47 -11.72 -15.08 -11.90
CA ASN A 47 -13.13 -15.39 -11.97
C ASN A 47 -13.39 -16.80 -11.42
N GLU A 48 -14.44 -16.99 -10.61
CA GLU A 48 -14.72 -18.29 -9.97
C GLU A 48 -15.04 -19.39 -10.98
N GLU A 49 -15.58 -19.03 -12.14
CA GLU A 49 -15.91 -19.97 -13.21
C GLU A 49 -14.96 -19.80 -14.40
N ASP A 50 -14.60 -20.91 -15.06
CA ASP A 50 -13.82 -20.92 -16.32
C ASP A 50 -14.73 -20.51 -17.49
N THR A 51 -14.93 -19.20 -17.64
CA THR A 51 -15.82 -18.62 -18.65
C THR A 51 -15.17 -17.39 -19.30
N ASP A 52 -15.71 -16.97 -20.42
CA ASP A 52 -15.34 -15.69 -21.04
C ASP A 52 -15.69 -14.54 -20.08
N VAL A 53 -14.68 -13.79 -19.68
CA VAL A 53 -14.83 -12.74 -18.67
C VAL A 53 -13.89 -11.57 -18.92
N THR A 54 -14.33 -10.36 -18.56
CA THR A 54 -13.52 -9.14 -18.56
C THR A 54 -13.35 -8.62 -17.14
N TRP A 55 -12.48 -7.65 -16.93
CA TRP A 55 -12.40 -6.96 -15.64
C TRP A 55 -13.77 -6.45 -15.17
N ALA A 56 -14.56 -5.91 -16.08
CA ALA A 56 -15.88 -5.37 -15.76
C ALA A 56 -16.84 -6.40 -15.15
N THR A 57 -16.68 -7.68 -15.48
CA THR A 57 -17.63 -8.74 -15.12
C THR A 57 -17.06 -9.79 -14.16
N CYS A 58 -15.74 -9.79 -13.89
CA CYS A 58 -15.09 -10.82 -13.08
C CYS A 58 -15.49 -10.75 -11.59
N THR A 59 -15.46 -11.91 -10.96
CA THR A 59 -15.79 -12.04 -9.54
C THR A 59 -14.74 -11.39 -8.63
N LEU A 60 -13.46 -11.35 -9.04
CA LEU A 60 -12.38 -10.70 -8.29
C LEU A 60 -12.62 -9.19 -8.13
N ARG A 61 -13.05 -8.49 -9.21
CA ARG A 61 -13.42 -7.07 -9.11
C ARG A 61 -14.57 -6.84 -8.13
N THR A 62 -15.59 -7.69 -8.19
CA THR A 62 -16.74 -7.62 -7.27
C THR A 62 -16.28 -7.81 -5.83
N TRP A 63 -15.41 -8.78 -5.58
CA TRP A 63 -14.84 -9.03 -4.26
C TRP A 63 -13.97 -7.87 -3.76
N LEU A 64 -13.12 -7.27 -4.62
CA LEU A 64 -12.27 -6.14 -4.27
C LEU A 64 -13.08 -4.91 -3.85
N ASN A 65 -14.17 -4.59 -4.59
CA ASN A 65 -15.01 -3.43 -4.31
C ASN A 65 -16.15 -3.71 -3.31
N GLY A 66 -16.30 -4.94 -2.86
CA GLY A 66 -17.25 -5.39 -1.86
C GLY A 66 -16.56 -5.88 -0.58
N THR A 67 -16.26 -7.16 -0.54
CA THR A 67 -15.74 -7.84 0.66
C THR A 67 -14.40 -7.28 1.12
N PHE A 68 -13.43 -7.14 0.20
CA PHE A 68 -12.12 -6.60 0.55
C PHE A 68 -12.22 -5.16 1.04
N LEU A 69 -12.90 -4.28 0.29
CA LEU A 69 -13.08 -2.88 0.64
C LEU A 69 -13.69 -2.71 2.05
N ASN A 70 -14.76 -3.47 2.33
CA ASN A 70 -15.44 -3.41 3.64
C ASN A 70 -14.62 -4.05 4.78
N THR A 71 -13.77 -5.02 4.44
CA THR A 71 -12.91 -5.69 5.43
C THR A 71 -11.68 -4.85 5.77
N ALA A 72 -11.09 -4.20 4.77
CA ALA A 72 -9.80 -3.52 4.89
C ALA A 72 -9.92 -2.06 5.38
N PHE A 73 -11.06 -1.41 5.15
CA PHE A 73 -11.20 0.02 5.35
C PHE A 73 -12.44 0.39 6.16
N THR A 74 -12.27 1.30 7.10
CA THR A 74 -13.37 1.97 7.80
C THR A 74 -14.17 2.86 6.84
N SER A 75 -15.38 3.28 7.21
CA SER A 75 -16.20 4.18 6.39
C SER A 75 -15.48 5.50 6.05
N ALA A 76 -14.70 6.05 6.99
CA ALA A 76 -13.91 7.26 6.77
C ALA A 76 -12.78 7.01 5.74
N GLU A 77 -12.07 5.88 5.85
CA GLU A 77 -11.04 5.48 4.90
C GLU A 77 -11.63 5.21 3.51
N GLN A 78 -12.78 4.54 3.43
CA GLN A 78 -13.49 4.33 2.17
C GLN A 78 -13.92 5.63 1.49
N THR A 79 -14.24 6.68 2.27
CA THR A 79 -14.55 8.01 1.74
C THR A 79 -13.30 8.69 1.17
N ALA A 80 -12.13 8.45 1.76
CA ALA A 80 -10.85 8.98 1.28
C ALA A 80 -10.34 8.25 0.02
N ILE A 81 -10.76 7.01 -0.22
CA ILE A 81 -10.48 6.29 -1.47
C ILE A 81 -11.35 6.86 -2.58
N LYS A 82 -10.71 7.31 -3.66
CA LYS A 82 -11.40 7.92 -4.80
C LYS A 82 -12.13 6.86 -5.64
N ASN A 83 -13.28 7.23 -6.18
CA ASN A 83 -13.87 6.50 -7.29
C ASN A 83 -13.05 6.82 -8.54
N THR A 84 -12.40 5.80 -9.11
CA THR A 84 -11.50 5.93 -10.25
C THR A 84 -12.14 5.32 -11.49
N THR A 85 -12.13 6.05 -12.59
CA THR A 85 -12.45 5.45 -13.91
C THR A 85 -11.27 4.59 -14.32
N VAL A 86 -11.49 3.28 -14.34
CA VAL A 86 -10.50 2.27 -14.72
C VAL A 86 -10.70 1.95 -16.19
N VAL A 87 -9.72 2.31 -17.01
CA VAL A 87 -9.73 2.02 -18.44
C VAL A 87 -9.25 0.58 -18.64
N ASN A 88 -10.06 -0.22 -19.32
CA ASN A 88 -9.77 -1.61 -19.62
C ASN A 88 -9.37 -1.74 -21.09
N GLU A 89 -8.11 -1.42 -21.35
CA GLU A 89 -7.52 -1.50 -22.68
C GLU A 89 -7.43 -2.95 -23.16
N ASP A 90 -7.48 -3.14 -24.48
CA ASP A 90 -7.25 -4.43 -25.11
C ASP A 90 -5.84 -4.94 -24.79
N ASN A 91 -5.66 -6.26 -24.78
CA ASN A 91 -4.34 -6.84 -24.61
C ASN A 91 -3.41 -6.34 -25.75
N PRO A 92 -2.33 -5.60 -25.44
CA PRO A 92 -1.51 -4.93 -26.45
C PRO A 92 -0.71 -5.91 -27.33
N TYR A 93 -0.64 -7.18 -26.96
CA TYR A 93 0.11 -8.20 -27.70
C TYR A 93 -0.76 -9.04 -28.62
N TYR A 94 -2.05 -9.18 -28.30
CA TYR A 94 -2.96 -10.08 -29.00
C TYR A 94 -4.26 -9.41 -29.46
N GLY A 95 -4.54 -8.19 -28.98
CA GLY A 95 -5.77 -7.49 -29.33
C GLY A 95 -7.03 -8.10 -28.69
N THR A 96 -6.87 -8.96 -27.66
CA THR A 96 -8.02 -9.49 -26.93
C THR A 96 -8.72 -8.33 -26.22
N GLU A 97 -10.00 -8.14 -26.51
CA GLU A 97 -10.80 -7.01 -26.02
C GLU A 97 -10.79 -6.92 -24.48
N GLY A 98 -10.42 -5.76 -23.93
CA GLY A 98 -10.38 -5.52 -22.48
C GLY A 98 -11.77 -5.37 -21.85
N GLY A 99 -12.76 -5.05 -22.67
CA GLY A 99 -14.15 -4.86 -22.25
C GLY A 99 -14.46 -3.43 -21.78
N ALA A 100 -15.62 -3.26 -21.17
CA ALA A 100 -16.09 -1.95 -20.76
C ALA A 100 -15.23 -1.35 -19.63
N ASN A 101 -15.00 -0.04 -19.70
CA ASN A 101 -14.39 0.71 -18.59
C ASN A 101 -15.27 0.63 -17.35
N THR A 102 -14.64 0.67 -16.17
CA THR A 102 -15.33 0.56 -14.87
C THR A 102 -15.06 1.77 -13.99
N THR A 103 -15.88 1.91 -12.95
CA THR A 103 -15.60 2.85 -11.86
C THR A 103 -15.38 2.04 -10.59
N ASP A 104 -14.15 2.08 -10.08
CA ASP A 104 -13.72 1.26 -8.94
C ASP A 104 -13.02 2.08 -7.88
N LYS A 105 -13.13 1.65 -6.64
CA LYS A 105 -12.31 2.15 -5.52
C LYS A 105 -11.01 1.37 -5.39
N VAL A 106 -11.09 0.05 -5.59
CA VAL A 106 -9.94 -0.87 -5.50
C VAL A 106 -9.91 -1.73 -6.76
N TYR A 107 -8.74 -1.83 -7.38
CA TYR A 107 -8.56 -2.55 -8.64
C TYR A 107 -7.16 -3.16 -8.75
N LEU A 108 -6.88 -3.88 -9.82
CA LEU A 108 -5.56 -4.40 -10.15
C LEU A 108 -4.89 -3.53 -11.21
N LEU A 109 -3.56 -3.54 -11.29
CA LEU A 109 -2.85 -2.88 -12.38
C LEU A 109 -3.19 -3.54 -13.73
N SER A 110 -3.17 -2.75 -14.81
CA SER A 110 -3.13 -3.27 -16.19
C SER A 110 -1.70 -3.60 -16.62
N ILE A 111 -1.55 -4.22 -17.79
CA ILE A 111 -0.24 -4.38 -18.44
C ILE A 111 0.44 -3.02 -18.63
N ALA A 112 -0.28 -2.01 -19.13
CA ALA A 112 0.26 -0.67 -19.38
C ALA A 112 0.76 0.00 -18.09
N GLU A 113 0.02 -0.12 -16.99
CA GLU A 113 0.45 0.42 -15.70
C GLU A 113 1.64 -0.36 -15.12
N ALA A 114 1.70 -1.68 -15.31
CA ALA A 114 2.77 -2.53 -14.79
C ALA A 114 4.11 -2.34 -15.52
N ILE A 115 4.13 -1.65 -16.66
CA ILE A 115 5.35 -1.26 -17.40
C ILE A 115 5.59 0.24 -17.40
N ASN A 116 4.79 1.01 -16.69
CA ASN A 116 4.94 2.46 -16.67
C ASN A 116 6.19 2.87 -15.88
N THR A 117 7.19 3.39 -16.58
CA THR A 117 8.47 3.81 -15.99
C THR A 117 8.32 5.00 -15.03
N ALA A 118 7.28 5.84 -15.22
CA ALA A 118 6.97 6.92 -14.29
C ALA A 118 6.49 6.40 -12.92
N TYR A 119 5.97 5.17 -12.86
CA TYR A 119 5.62 4.49 -11.61
C TYR A 119 6.80 3.72 -11.01
N GLY A 120 7.99 3.80 -11.61
CA GLY A 120 9.19 3.11 -11.15
C GLY A 120 9.31 1.66 -11.62
N PHE A 121 8.48 1.21 -12.56
CA PHE A 121 8.57 -0.12 -13.14
C PHE A 121 9.52 -0.18 -14.34
N ASN A 122 9.97 -1.39 -14.69
CA ASN A 122 10.66 -1.64 -15.95
C ASN A 122 9.66 -1.55 -17.11
N GLY A 123 10.05 -0.87 -18.20
CA GLY A 123 9.20 -0.65 -19.38
C GLY A 123 8.95 -1.88 -20.25
N GLU A 124 9.69 -2.98 -20.02
CA GLU A 124 9.59 -4.20 -20.83
C GLU A 124 8.79 -5.29 -20.12
N PHE A 125 7.58 -5.59 -20.58
CA PHE A 125 6.67 -6.51 -19.90
C PHE A 125 7.19 -7.95 -19.82
N ARG A 126 7.70 -8.47 -20.94
CA ARG A 126 8.11 -9.87 -21.10
C ARG A 126 9.50 -10.19 -20.54
N THR A 127 10.14 -9.24 -19.85
CA THR A 127 11.43 -9.42 -19.20
C THR A 127 11.28 -9.56 -17.67
N GLU A 128 12.22 -10.23 -17.05
CA GLU A 128 12.33 -10.27 -15.58
C GLU A 128 12.54 -8.85 -15.02
N SER A 129 11.97 -8.58 -13.87
CA SER A 129 12.10 -7.26 -13.27
C SER A 129 11.82 -7.28 -11.77
N GLU A 130 12.82 -6.99 -10.99
CA GLU A 130 12.73 -6.81 -9.55
C GLU A 130 11.68 -5.77 -9.12
N THR A 131 11.43 -4.79 -10.01
CA THR A 131 10.45 -3.73 -9.71
C THR A 131 9.03 -4.27 -9.62
N ARG A 132 8.75 -5.39 -10.26
CA ARG A 132 7.43 -6.04 -10.34
C ARG A 132 7.29 -7.26 -9.42
N GLU A 133 8.38 -7.70 -8.80
CA GLU A 133 8.31 -8.78 -7.81
C GLU A 133 7.44 -8.39 -6.62
N ALA A 134 6.75 -9.37 -6.05
CA ALA A 134 5.97 -9.22 -4.85
C ALA A 134 6.03 -10.46 -3.97
N LYS A 135 6.32 -10.27 -2.69
CA LYS A 135 6.21 -11.33 -1.69
C LYS A 135 4.74 -11.53 -1.29
N ASN A 136 4.38 -12.77 -1.07
CA ASN A 136 3.11 -13.11 -0.45
C ASN A 136 3.15 -12.83 1.05
N THR A 137 2.11 -12.20 1.60
CA THR A 137 1.90 -12.21 3.05
C THR A 137 1.71 -13.64 3.55
N ALA A 138 1.93 -13.89 4.84
CA ALA A 138 1.64 -15.21 5.39
C ALA A 138 0.14 -15.56 5.26
N TYR A 139 -0.74 -14.56 5.30
CA TYR A 139 -2.16 -14.75 5.08
C TYR A 139 -2.47 -15.14 3.62
N ALA A 140 -1.89 -14.48 2.63
CA ALA A 140 -2.05 -14.85 1.22
C ALA A 140 -1.63 -16.31 0.97
N LYS A 141 -0.53 -16.77 1.61
CA LYS A 141 -0.11 -18.18 1.55
C LYS A 141 -1.14 -19.13 2.15
N VAL A 142 -1.75 -18.76 3.27
CA VAL A 142 -2.83 -19.55 3.90
C VAL A 142 -4.08 -19.59 3.01
N CYS A 143 -4.33 -18.52 2.26
CA CYS A 143 -5.42 -18.47 1.28
C CYS A 143 -5.15 -19.25 -0.02
N GLY A 144 -3.94 -19.81 -0.18
CA GLY A 144 -3.59 -20.65 -1.33
C GLY A 144 -2.64 -20.00 -2.34
N ALA A 145 -2.18 -18.74 -2.12
CA ALA A 145 -1.27 -18.08 -3.06
C ALA A 145 -0.04 -18.93 -3.35
N TRP A 146 0.16 -19.26 -4.64
CA TRP A 146 1.37 -19.93 -5.06
C TRP A 146 2.60 -19.14 -4.63
N THR A 147 3.58 -19.81 -4.05
CA THR A 147 4.72 -19.15 -3.44
C THR A 147 6.01 -19.85 -3.85
N SER A 148 6.97 -19.10 -4.36
CA SER A 148 8.28 -19.58 -4.71
C SER A 148 9.05 -20.06 -3.47
N THR A 149 9.68 -21.23 -3.59
CA THR A 149 10.62 -21.82 -2.62
C THR A 149 12.08 -21.71 -3.08
N SER A 150 12.30 -21.14 -4.27
CA SER A 150 13.65 -20.87 -4.78
C SER A 150 14.36 -19.87 -3.86
N THR A 151 15.62 -20.13 -3.52
CA THR A 151 16.41 -19.26 -2.63
C THR A 151 16.46 -17.82 -3.11
N GLU A 152 16.52 -17.60 -4.43
CA GLU A 152 16.57 -16.27 -5.04
C GLU A 152 15.24 -15.51 -4.91
N TYR A 153 14.11 -16.22 -5.03
CA TYR A 153 12.77 -15.63 -5.05
C TYR A 153 11.90 -16.12 -3.89
N GLU A 154 12.53 -16.52 -2.78
CA GLU A 154 11.82 -17.09 -1.65
C GLU A 154 10.72 -16.16 -1.14
N GLY A 155 9.52 -16.69 -1.09
CA GLY A 155 8.32 -15.98 -0.62
C GLY A 155 7.63 -15.13 -1.68
N ASN A 156 8.21 -14.96 -2.88
CA ASN A 156 7.54 -14.29 -3.99
C ASN A 156 6.39 -15.15 -4.54
N GLY A 157 5.31 -14.49 -4.96
CA GLY A 157 4.20 -15.11 -5.67
C GLY A 157 3.95 -14.46 -7.03
N TYR A 158 3.23 -15.17 -7.90
CA TYR A 158 2.66 -14.50 -9.07
C TYR A 158 1.35 -13.80 -8.67
N TRP A 159 1.01 -12.72 -9.39
CA TRP A 159 -0.16 -11.93 -9.07
C TRP A 159 -0.88 -11.43 -10.32
N TRP A 160 -2.21 -11.44 -10.24
CA TRP A 160 -3.07 -11.06 -11.33
C TRP A 160 -2.93 -9.59 -11.74
N LEU A 161 -3.01 -9.35 -13.05
CA LEU A 161 -3.32 -8.05 -13.62
C LEU A 161 -4.80 -8.01 -14.04
N ARG A 162 -5.39 -6.82 -14.23
CA ARG A 162 -6.76 -6.73 -14.73
C ARG A 162 -6.89 -6.98 -16.24
N SER A 163 -5.80 -6.90 -16.99
CA SER A 163 -5.78 -7.11 -18.44
C SER A 163 -6.03 -8.58 -18.77
N ARG A 164 -6.82 -8.82 -19.82
CA ARG A 164 -7.07 -10.18 -20.32
C ARG A 164 -5.82 -10.81 -20.90
N GLY A 165 -5.79 -12.11 -20.94
CA GLY A 165 -4.78 -12.92 -21.62
C GLY A 165 -5.01 -13.02 -23.13
N TYR A 166 -4.43 -14.05 -23.74
CA TYR A 166 -4.64 -14.38 -25.16
C TYR A 166 -6.06 -14.90 -25.41
N TYR A 167 -6.51 -15.84 -24.57
CA TYR A 167 -7.88 -16.35 -24.62
C TYR A 167 -8.81 -15.51 -23.75
N SER A 168 -10.09 -15.54 -24.07
CA SER A 168 -11.13 -14.82 -23.33
C SER A 168 -11.34 -15.38 -21.92
N THR A 169 -10.90 -16.60 -21.66
CA THR A 169 -10.90 -17.29 -20.36
C THR A 169 -9.58 -17.13 -19.60
N ASP A 170 -8.67 -16.25 -20.08
CA ASP A 170 -7.38 -16.02 -19.43
C ASP A 170 -7.24 -14.58 -18.97
N ALA A 171 -6.54 -14.37 -17.85
CA ALA A 171 -6.09 -13.07 -17.36
C ALA A 171 -4.55 -13.01 -17.34
N SER A 172 -4.01 -11.85 -17.73
CA SER A 172 -2.58 -11.59 -17.65
C SER A 172 -2.11 -11.53 -16.20
N TYR A 173 -0.84 -11.87 -15.96
CA TYR A 173 -0.25 -11.85 -14.63
C TYR A 173 1.24 -11.50 -14.66
N LEU A 174 1.78 -11.14 -13.51
CA LEU A 174 3.21 -11.02 -13.27
C LEU A 174 3.67 -12.20 -12.42
N ASN A 175 4.71 -12.90 -12.88
CA ASN A 175 5.20 -14.07 -12.14
C ASN A 175 6.13 -13.69 -10.98
N PHE A 176 6.62 -14.68 -10.25
CA PHE A 176 7.41 -14.50 -9.02
C PHE A 176 8.78 -13.84 -9.22
N TYR A 177 9.30 -13.78 -10.45
CA TYR A 177 10.52 -13.03 -10.83
C TYR A 177 10.18 -11.76 -11.65
N GLY A 178 8.95 -11.29 -11.57
CA GLY A 178 8.51 -10.01 -12.13
C GLY A 178 8.40 -9.94 -13.65
N ARG A 179 8.49 -11.08 -14.36
CA ARG A 179 8.19 -11.15 -15.79
C ARG A 179 6.68 -11.17 -16.03
N GLY A 180 6.23 -10.42 -17.01
CA GLY A 180 4.85 -10.43 -17.43
C GLY A 180 4.50 -11.59 -18.37
N TYR A 181 3.34 -12.16 -18.16
CA TYR A 181 2.72 -13.20 -18.97
C TYR A 181 1.43 -12.64 -19.59
N ASP A 182 1.57 -12.13 -20.78
CA ASP A 182 0.50 -11.54 -21.57
C ASP A 182 -0.43 -12.56 -22.23
N VAL A 183 0.05 -13.80 -22.43
CA VAL A 183 -0.82 -14.94 -22.78
C VAL A 183 -1.84 -15.16 -21.68
N GLY A 184 -1.42 -14.94 -20.44
CA GLY A 184 -2.27 -15.12 -19.27
C GLY A 184 -2.28 -16.53 -18.71
N SER A 185 -3.14 -16.73 -17.75
CA SER A 185 -3.48 -18.01 -17.16
C SER A 185 -5.00 -18.09 -16.98
N ASN A 186 -5.52 -19.31 -16.91
CA ASN A 186 -6.96 -19.53 -16.77
C ASN A 186 -7.53 -18.77 -15.56
N VAL A 187 -8.62 -18.08 -15.79
CA VAL A 187 -9.26 -17.17 -14.82
C VAL A 187 -9.75 -17.87 -13.56
N SER A 188 -10.00 -19.19 -13.62
CA SER A 188 -10.50 -19.98 -12.49
C SER A 188 -9.42 -20.54 -11.58
N PHE A 189 -8.14 -20.34 -11.89
CA PHE A 189 -7.05 -20.75 -10.99
C PHE A 189 -7.10 -19.96 -9.68
N ASP A 190 -7.19 -20.67 -8.57
CA ASP A 190 -7.42 -20.09 -7.24
C ASP A 190 -6.14 -19.75 -6.46
N ASP A 191 -4.98 -20.07 -7.02
CA ASP A 191 -3.65 -19.84 -6.43
C ASP A 191 -3.00 -18.50 -6.88
N GLY A 192 -3.69 -17.73 -7.71
CA GLY A 192 -3.27 -16.40 -8.12
C GLY A 192 -3.37 -15.39 -6.99
N ALA A 193 -2.25 -14.71 -6.70
CA ALA A 193 -2.23 -13.74 -5.62
C ALA A 193 -2.90 -12.42 -6.03
N VAL A 194 -3.49 -11.74 -5.05
CA VAL A 194 -4.16 -10.45 -5.20
C VAL A 194 -3.27 -9.34 -4.64
N ARG A 195 -2.87 -8.42 -5.53
CA ARG A 195 -2.08 -7.23 -5.20
C ARG A 195 -2.87 -5.98 -5.59
N PRO A 196 -3.69 -5.43 -4.68
CA PRO A 196 -4.60 -4.34 -5.02
C PRO A 196 -3.90 -3.00 -5.20
N ALA A 197 -4.53 -2.13 -6.00
CA ALA A 197 -4.18 -0.74 -6.20
C ALA A 197 -5.40 0.15 -5.93
N LEU A 198 -5.17 1.42 -5.59
CA LEU A 198 -6.21 2.41 -5.34
C LEU A 198 -5.68 3.85 -5.46
N HIS A 199 -6.58 4.81 -5.62
CA HIS A 199 -6.30 6.23 -5.48
C HIS A 199 -6.78 6.75 -4.13
N LEU A 200 -5.87 7.41 -3.40
CA LEU A 200 -6.14 7.97 -2.07
C LEU A 200 -6.10 9.50 -2.10
N ASN A 201 -7.11 10.14 -1.52
CA ASN A 201 -7.05 11.57 -1.23
C ASN A 201 -6.18 11.84 0.01
N LEU A 202 -4.98 12.36 -0.19
CA LEU A 202 -4.00 12.66 0.85
C LEU A 202 -4.41 13.80 1.80
N SER A 203 -5.42 14.60 1.44
CA SER A 203 -5.93 15.67 2.31
C SER A 203 -6.49 15.13 3.64
N SER A 204 -6.88 13.86 3.68
CA SER A 204 -7.30 13.14 4.90
C SER A 204 -6.09 12.65 5.69
N SER A 205 -5.22 13.57 6.12
CA SER A 205 -3.90 13.28 6.71
C SER A 205 -3.92 12.45 8.01
N THR A 206 -5.06 12.34 8.67
CA THR A 206 -5.23 11.51 9.88
C THR A 206 -5.47 10.04 9.58
N LEU A 207 -5.81 9.69 8.33
CA LEU A 207 -6.17 8.32 7.94
C LEU A 207 -4.97 7.50 7.45
N TRP A 208 -3.85 8.14 7.16
CA TRP A 208 -2.65 7.47 6.68
C TRP A 208 -1.40 7.96 7.41
N ARG A 209 -0.33 7.18 7.36
CA ARG A 209 0.97 7.57 7.93
C ARG A 209 2.11 7.09 7.04
N TYR A 210 3.19 7.84 7.03
CA TYR A 210 4.40 7.46 6.30
C TYR A 210 4.97 6.13 6.82
N ALA A 211 5.38 5.26 5.90
CA ALA A 211 5.87 3.91 6.19
C ALA A 211 7.32 3.66 5.70
N GLY A 212 8.07 4.75 5.45
CA GLY A 212 9.44 4.67 4.95
C GLY A 212 9.50 4.42 3.45
N LYS A 213 10.65 3.90 2.99
CA LYS A 213 10.91 3.58 1.57
C LYS A 213 11.04 2.07 1.36
N VAL A 214 10.70 1.63 0.16
CA VAL A 214 10.96 0.28 -0.33
C VAL A 214 11.77 0.39 -1.62
N THR A 215 12.84 -0.38 -1.72
CA THR A 215 13.63 -0.53 -2.93
C THR A 215 13.32 -1.90 -3.54
N ALA A 216 13.23 -1.98 -4.87
CA ALA A 216 13.19 -3.26 -5.56
C ALA A 216 14.45 -4.07 -5.17
N ASN A 217 14.31 -5.37 -5.00
CA ASN A 217 15.44 -6.23 -4.71
C ASN A 217 16.39 -6.24 -5.91
N VAL A 218 17.55 -5.63 -5.75
CA VAL A 218 18.65 -5.74 -6.72
C VAL A 218 19.38 -7.04 -6.37
N GLY A 219 19.04 -8.11 -7.06
CA GLY A 219 19.68 -9.41 -7.03
C GLY A 219 20.39 -9.83 -5.74
N GLY A 220 19.84 -10.82 -5.03
CA GLY A 220 20.51 -11.56 -3.98
C GLY A 220 20.44 -10.96 -2.58
N CYS A 221 19.61 -11.60 -1.76
CA CYS A 221 19.70 -11.69 -0.31
C CYS A 221 20.37 -10.51 0.41
N SER A 222 19.64 -9.44 0.59
CA SER A 222 19.88 -8.52 1.70
C SER A 222 18.55 -8.33 2.42
N SER A 223 18.34 -9.16 3.43
CA SER A 223 17.49 -8.81 4.55
C SER A 223 18.12 -7.56 5.18
N GLN A 224 17.83 -6.40 4.64
CA GLN A 224 18.11 -5.18 5.35
C GLN A 224 17.14 -5.17 6.53
N ALA A 225 17.63 -5.71 7.63
CA ALA A 225 17.04 -5.53 8.94
C ALA A 225 16.69 -4.05 9.05
N THR A 226 15.45 -3.77 9.44
CA THR A 226 15.08 -2.45 9.97
C THR A 226 16.26 -1.97 10.80
N PRO A 227 16.87 -0.82 10.51
CA PRO A 227 17.95 -0.34 11.37
C PRO A 227 17.35 -0.20 12.76
N THR A 228 17.75 -1.09 13.66
CA THR A 228 17.62 -0.87 15.08
C THR A 228 18.31 0.47 15.31
N PRO A 229 17.63 1.50 15.83
CA PRO A 229 18.29 2.76 16.10
C PRO A 229 19.44 2.47 17.04
N THR A 230 20.66 2.52 16.52
CA THR A 230 21.87 2.55 17.36
C THR A 230 21.69 3.74 18.28
N PRO A 231 21.82 3.60 19.61
CA PRO A 231 21.73 4.72 20.51
C PRO A 231 22.89 5.66 20.22
N THR A 232 22.62 6.65 19.37
CA THR A 232 23.54 7.77 19.17
C THR A 232 23.54 8.53 20.47
N SER A 233 24.70 8.67 21.08
CA SER A 233 24.93 9.46 22.28
C SER A 233 24.18 10.79 22.18
N LYS A 234 23.30 11.02 23.15
CA LYS A 234 22.51 12.24 23.33
C LYS A 234 23.40 13.47 23.17
N PRO A 235 23.21 14.34 22.19
CA PRO A 235 23.82 15.66 22.23
C PRO A 235 23.18 16.42 23.38
N THR A 236 23.99 16.96 24.26
CA THR A 236 23.56 17.86 25.32
C THR A 236 22.88 19.07 24.64
N PRO A 237 21.61 19.36 24.91
CA PRO A 237 20.92 20.47 24.26
C PRO A 237 21.41 21.78 24.88
N THR A 238 22.24 22.49 24.14
CA THR A 238 22.52 23.90 24.42
C THR A 238 21.86 24.71 23.31
N SER A 239 20.55 24.86 23.36
CA SER A 239 19.83 25.77 22.47
C SER A 239 19.05 26.79 23.30
N VAL A 240 19.41 28.04 23.12
CA VAL A 240 18.65 29.18 23.65
C VAL A 240 17.43 29.35 22.76
N ILE A 241 16.24 29.04 23.30
CA ILE A 241 14.96 29.26 22.62
C ILE A 241 14.85 30.74 22.23
N SER A 242 14.57 31.03 20.97
CA SER A 242 14.43 32.41 20.50
C SER A 242 13.26 33.12 21.20
N THR A 243 13.29 34.45 21.25
CA THR A 243 12.22 35.24 21.87
C THR A 243 10.87 35.05 21.14
N GLU A 244 10.89 34.82 19.82
CA GLU A 244 9.70 34.54 19.03
C GLU A 244 9.14 33.13 19.30
N ASP A 245 10.00 32.13 19.37
CA ASP A 245 9.59 30.75 19.69
C ASP A 245 9.00 30.68 21.11
N LYS A 246 9.56 31.39 22.07
CA LYS A 246 9.01 31.50 23.44
C LYS A 246 7.60 32.10 23.44
N LYS A 247 7.37 33.13 22.63
CA LYS A 247 6.06 33.79 22.50
C LYS A 247 5.04 32.82 21.89
N TYR A 248 5.45 32.04 20.90
CA TYR A 248 4.59 31.04 20.24
C TYR A 248 4.24 29.90 21.20
N ILE A 249 5.21 29.36 21.92
CA ILE A 249 5.00 28.32 22.95
C ILE A 249 4.05 28.83 24.05
N THR A 250 4.29 30.02 24.56
CA THR A 250 3.43 30.61 25.61
C THR A 250 1.98 30.80 25.12
N ASN A 251 1.78 31.10 23.86
CA ASN A 251 0.43 31.23 23.29
C ASN A 251 -0.26 29.87 23.15
N ILE A 252 0.48 28.83 22.76
CA ILE A 252 -0.01 27.44 22.71
C ILE A 252 -0.38 26.97 24.13
N GLU A 253 0.51 27.15 25.10
CA GLU A 253 0.28 26.76 26.50
C GLU A 253 -0.93 27.44 27.12
N LYS A 254 -1.20 28.71 26.76
CA LYS A 254 -2.38 29.46 27.22
C LYS A 254 -3.67 28.99 26.56
N SER A 255 -3.59 28.42 25.37
CA SER A 255 -4.76 27.92 24.63
C SER A 255 -5.11 26.46 24.98
N LEU A 256 -4.23 25.74 25.68
CA LEU A 256 -4.49 24.37 26.10
C LEU A 256 -5.31 24.32 27.40
N PRO A 257 -6.29 23.42 27.52
CA PRO A 257 -7.01 23.19 28.76
C PRO A 257 -6.04 22.77 29.89
N ASN A 258 -6.32 23.19 31.11
CA ASN A 258 -5.51 22.86 32.26
C ASN A 258 -5.80 21.44 32.75
N PHE A 259 -4.91 20.50 32.48
CA PHE A 259 -4.99 19.08 32.85
C PHE A 259 -4.22 18.76 34.17
N SER A 260 -4.18 19.66 35.10
CA SER A 260 -3.44 19.52 36.37
C SER A 260 -3.80 18.28 37.23
N ASN A 261 -4.85 17.55 36.86
CA ASN A 261 -5.31 16.35 37.60
C ASN A 261 -5.02 15.02 36.89
N LEU A 262 -4.34 15.03 35.74
CA LEU A 262 -3.88 13.79 35.08
C LEU A 262 -2.54 13.40 35.71
N GLY A 263 -2.53 12.28 36.42
CA GLY A 263 -1.35 11.78 37.14
C GLY A 263 -0.11 11.67 36.23
N SER A 264 1.06 11.61 36.84
CA SER A 264 2.42 11.70 36.29
C SER A 264 2.83 10.55 35.35
N ALA A 265 2.00 10.16 34.37
CA ALA A 265 2.42 9.26 33.32
C ALA A 265 3.29 10.02 32.31
N GLU A 266 4.57 9.71 32.30
CA GLU A 266 5.52 10.26 31.34
C GLU A 266 5.25 9.65 29.95
N LEU A 267 4.58 10.39 29.07
CA LEU A 267 4.25 9.96 27.71
C LEU A 267 5.43 10.24 26.80
N LYS A 268 6.07 9.17 26.32
CA LYS A 268 7.11 9.23 25.29
C LYS A 268 6.45 9.11 23.92
N GLY A 269 6.47 10.19 23.13
CA GLY A 269 5.92 10.25 21.78
C GLY A 269 6.89 10.88 20.79
N PRO A 270 6.52 10.93 19.49
CA PRO A 270 7.32 11.58 18.47
C PRO A 270 7.53 13.06 18.77
N GLU A 271 8.68 13.57 18.36
CA GLU A 271 9.09 14.95 18.56
C GLU A 271 9.01 15.73 17.24
N ILE A 272 8.61 17.01 17.31
CA ILE A 272 8.73 17.95 16.18
C ILE A 272 9.79 18.99 16.49
N SER A 273 10.47 19.44 15.43
CA SER A 273 11.43 20.55 15.51
C SER A 273 10.81 21.79 14.85
N ILE A 274 10.85 22.92 15.59
CA ILE A 274 10.49 24.23 15.07
C ILE A 274 11.72 25.12 15.26
N GLY A 275 12.34 25.53 14.14
CA GLY A 275 13.66 26.15 14.16
C GLY A 275 14.70 25.21 14.75
N ASN A 276 15.41 25.61 15.81
CA ASN A 276 16.41 24.79 16.50
C ASN A 276 15.86 24.06 17.74
N ASN A 277 14.54 24.03 17.93
CA ASN A 277 13.90 23.46 19.11
C ASN A 277 13.09 22.22 18.75
N THR A 278 13.17 21.22 19.63
CA THR A 278 12.44 19.96 19.49
C THR A 278 11.37 19.84 20.58
N PHE A 279 10.14 19.55 20.17
CA PHE A 279 8.97 19.42 21.05
C PHE A 279 8.41 18.01 20.98
N ASN A 280 7.99 17.47 22.10
CA ASN A 280 7.33 16.18 22.14
C ASN A 280 5.87 16.32 21.67
N ILE A 281 5.61 15.94 20.42
CA ILE A 281 4.28 16.05 19.80
C ILE A 281 3.25 15.22 20.54
N PHE A 282 3.65 14.06 21.07
CA PHE A 282 2.70 13.16 21.70
C PHE A 282 2.13 13.78 22.98
N LYS A 283 2.96 14.46 23.76
CA LYS A 283 2.53 15.17 24.96
C LYS A 283 1.55 16.31 24.62
N GLN A 284 1.84 17.05 23.54
CA GLN A 284 0.96 18.13 23.05
C GLN A 284 -0.33 17.57 22.43
N LYS A 285 -0.22 16.51 21.64
CA LYS A 285 -1.37 15.85 21.00
C LYS A 285 -2.29 15.23 22.05
N MET A 286 -1.76 14.56 23.06
CA MET A 286 -2.57 14.03 24.17
C MET A 286 -3.28 15.14 24.94
N SER A 287 -2.63 16.28 25.15
CA SER A 287 -3.27 17.43 25.78
C SER A 287 -4.42 18.00 24.94
N MET A 288 -4.31 17.93 23.62
CA MET A 288 -5.40 18.32 22.69
C MET A 288 -6.50 17.26 22.61
N ASP A 289 -6.14 15.98 22.49
CA ASP A 289 -7.10 14.88 22.35
C ASP A 289 -7.95 14.69 23.62
N LEU A 290 -7.39 14.96 24.79
CA LEU A 290 -8.12 14.92 26.06
C LEU A 290 -9.07 16.11 26.25
N SER A 291 -8.98 17.15 25.41
CA SER A 291 -9.96 18.24 25.39
C SER A 291 -11.26 17.87 24.66
N PHE A 292 -11.32 16.72 24.00
CA PHE A 292 -12.49 16.19 23.31
C PHE A 292 -13.20 15.06 24.07
N PHE A 293 -12.73 14.71 25.25
CA PHE A 293 -13.36 13.80 26.20
C PHE A 293 -13.83 14.55 27.44
#